data_3bc91c301215060dd38b2bdcc0ff852f
#
_entry.id   3bc91c301215060dd38b2bdcc0ff852f
#
_cell.length_a   1.000
_cell.length_b   1.000
_cell.length_c   1.000
_cell.angle_alpha   90.00
_cell.angle_beta   90.00
_cell.angle_gamma   90.00
#
_symmetry.space_group_name_H-M   'P 1'
#
loop_
_entity.id
_entity.type
_entity.pdbx_description
1 polymer ?
#
loop_
_entity_poly.entity_id
_entity_poly.type
_entity_poly.pdbx_seq_one_letter_code
_entity_poly.pdbx_strand_id
1 'polypeptide(L)'
;MIDVNIFNTDKTIRQSIENGTKKYFCVSTDKATNPINMMGASKRIMEMFLMRRSLDINISTARFANVAFSDGSLLHGFNQRIEKRQPIAAPSDIKRYFVTSQESGELCLMSCIFGKNRDIFFPKLSEALHLISFSDIAIKYLKDKGYVPYLCDSEDEARKLIKTLPEQGKWPC
;
A
#
# COMPACT_ATOMS: atom_id res chain seq x y z
N MET A 1 12.00 7.71 -5.58
CA MET A 1 10.98 8.19 -4.63
C MET A 1 10.98 9.71 -4.44
N ILE A 2 12.11 10.33 -4.13
CA ILE A 2 12.21 11.80 -3.94
C ILE A 2 11.76 12.52 -5.20
N ASP A 3 12.32 12.17 -6.37
CA ASP A 3 11.97 12.81 -7.63
C ASP A 3 10.47 12.72 -7.93
N VAL A 4 9.88 11.52 -7.78
CA VAL A 4 8.45 11.28 -8.08
C VAL A 4 7.53 11.96 -7.05
N ASN A 5 7.80 11.78 -5.76
CA ASN A 5 6.88 12.26 -4.74
C ASN A 5 7.03 13.76 -4.43
N ILE A 6 8.21 14.33 -4.61
CA ILE A 6 8.48 15.72 -4.24
C ILE A 6 8.63 16.59 -5.48
N PHE A 7 9.68 16.39 -6.27
CA PHE A 7 9.98 17.30 -7.39
C PHE A 7 8.94 17.25 -8.50
N ASN A 8 8.49 16.06 -8.90
CA ASN A 8 7.47 15.94 -9.95
C ASN A 8 6.12 16.46 -9.46
N THR A 9 5.77 16.28 -8.19
CA THR A 9 4.54 16.84 -7.63
C THR A 9 4.58 18.38 -7.65
N ASP A 10 5.67 19.01 -7.19
CA ASP A 10 5.78 20.48 -7.26
C ASP A 10 5.74 20.97 -8.71
N LYS A 11 6.43 20.29 -9.62
CA LYS A 11 6.41 20.62 -11.05
C LYS A 11 5.02 20.53 -11.66
N THR A 12 4.28 19.44 -11.41
CA THR A 12 2.93 19.26 -11.97
C THR A 12 1.93 20.26 -11.38
N ILE A 13 2.07 20.64 -10.11
CA ILE A 13 1.22 21.68 -9.52
C ILE A 13 1.49 23.03 -10.17
N ARG A 14 2.75 23.41 -10.35
CA ARG A 14 3.11 24.67 -11.05
C ARG A 14 2.51 24.72 -12.45
N GLN A 15 2.69 23.66 -13.23
CA GLN A 15 2.11 23.55 -14.57
C GLN A 15 0.56 23.63 -14.53
N SER A 16 -0.07 23.05 -13.53
CA SER A 16 -1.53 23.12 -13.34
C SER A 16 -1.98 24.57 -13.07
N ILE A 17 -1.24 25.32 -12.24
CA ILE A 17 -1.51 26.73 -11.97
C ILE A 17 -1.35 27.58 -13.25
N GLU A 18 -0.23 27.40 -13.96
CA GLU A 18 0.08 28.12 -15.21
C GLU A 18 -0.98 27.88 -16.29
N ASN A 19 -1.55 26.67 -16.34
CA ASN A 19 -2.59 26.29 -17.29
C ASN A 19 -4.03 26.60 -16.80
N GLY A 20 -4.19 27.34 -15.71
CA GLY A 20 -5.50 27.75 -15.21
C GLY A 20 -6.37 26.61 -14.66
N THR A 21 -5.76 25.50 -14.22
CA THR A 21 -6.48 24.40 -13.60
C THR A 21 -7.18 24.86 -12.32
N LYS A 22 -8.46 24.51 -12.18
CA LYS A 22 -9.28 24.95 -11.03
C LYS A 22 -9.00 24.18 -9.75
N LYS A 23 -8.56 22.92 -9.87
CA LYS A 23 -8.35 22.01 -8.73
C LYS A 23 -7.28 20.98 -9.05
N TYR A 24 -6.44 20.71 -8.07
CA TYR A 24 -5.43 19.66 -8.11
C TYR A 24 -5.77 18.57 -7.08
N PHE A 25 -5.69 17.31 -7.47
CA PHE A 25 -5.87 16.17 -6.59
C PHE A 25 -4.57 15.38 -6.50
N CYS A 26 -4.22 14.92 -5.30
CA CYS A 26 -3.02 14.13 -5.08
C CYS A 26 -3.25 12.95 -4.14
N VAL A 27 -2.63 11.82 -4.46
CA VAL A 27 -2.67 10.60 -3.64
C VAL A 27 -1.51 10.59 -2.64
N SER A 28 -1.83 10.34 -1.38
CA SER A 28 -0.89 10.13 -0.29
C SER A 28 -1.11 8.78 0.41
N THR A 29 -0.54 8.59 1.58
CA THR A 29 -0.58 7.35 2.35
C THR A 29 -0.76 7.66 3.83
N ASP A 30 -1.32 6.70 4.57
CA ASP A 30 -1.36 6.69 6.04
C ASP A 30 0.03 6.85 6.66
N LYS A 31 1.06 6.33 6.00
CA LYS A 31 2.46 6.37 6.45
C LYS A 31 3.07 7.78 6.46
N ALA A 32 2.41 8.74 5.80
CA ALA A 32 2.81 10.15 5.85
C ALA A 32 2.46 10.83 7.20
N THR A 33 1.56 10.26 8.01
CA THR A 33 1.18 10.81 9.32
C THR A 33 2.29 10.65 10.35
N ASN A 34 2.92 9.47 10.38
CA ASN A 34 4.06 9.16 11.25
C ASN A 34 5.12 8.38 10.45
N PRO A 35 5.98 9.08 9.70
CA PRO A 35 6.91 8.44 8.78
C PRO A 35 8.06 7.76 9.50
N ILE A 36 8.16 6.43 9.37
CA ILE A 36 9.24 5.60 9.90
C ILE A 36 10.23 5.13 8.82
N ASN A 37 9.95 5.46 7.56
CA ASN A 37 10.80 5.08 6.43
C ASN A 37 10.78 6.16 5.33
N MET A 38 11.67 6.02 4.35
CA MET A 38 11.84 6.99 3.26
C MET A 38 10.56 7.22 2.44
N MET A 39 9.73 6.20 2.25
CA MET A 39 8.47 6.33 1.51
C MET A 39 7.48 7.23 2.26
N GLY A 40 7.26 6.97 3.56
CA GLY A 40 6.43 7.83 4.41
C GLY A 40 6.97 9.24 4.52
N ALA A 41 8.29 9.40 4.70
CA ALA A 41 8.94 10.70 4.79
C ALA A 41 8.79 11.51 3.49
N SER A 42 9.03 10.90 2.33
CA SER A 42 8.87 11.59 1.04
C SER A 42 7.42 12.00 0.77
N LYS A 43 6.43 11.19 1.17
CA LYS A 43 5.01 11.54 1.09
C LYS A 43 4.63 12.65 2.07
N ARG A 44 5.21 12.66 3.27
CA ARG A 44 5.00 13.76 4.23
C ARG A 44 5.53 15.09 3.68
N ILE A 45 6.73 15.09 3.11
CA ILE A 45 7.29 16.28 2.46
C ILE A 45 6.40 16.72 1.29
N MET A 46 5.95 15.78 0.45
CA MET A 46 4.98 16.07 -0.62
C MET A 46 3.74 16.78 -0.08
N GLU A 47 3.13 16.30 1.01
CA GLU A 47 1.97 16.93 1.63
C GLU A 47 2.27 18.36 2.11
N MET A 48 3.47 18.65 2.59
CA MET A 48 3.88 20.01 2.94
C MET A 48 3.92 20.93 1.71
N PHE A 49 4.41 20.43 0.57
CA PHE A 49 4.32 21.16 -0.70
C PHE A 49 2.88 21.40 -1.15
N LEU A 50 2.01 20.37 -1.04
CA LEU A 50 0.58 20.52 -1.33
C LEU A 50 -0.05 21.62 -0.45
N MET A 51 0.23 21.60 0.84
CA MET A 51 -0.26 22.65 1.77
C MET A 51 0.24 24.05 1.39
N ARG A 52 1.51 24.19 1.01
CA ARG A 52 2.03 25.49 0.55
C ARG A 52 1.36 25.94 -0.73
N ARG A 53 1.20 25.03 -1.71
CA ARG A 53 0.59 25.34 -3.01
C ARG A 53 -0.92 25.51 -2.96
N SER A 54 -1.57 25.06 -1.90
CA SER A 54 -3.00 25.27 -1.69
C SER A 54 -3.40 26.76 -1.49
N LEU A 55 -2.43 27.64 -1.37
CA LEU A 55 -2.65 29.10 -1.39
C LEU A 55 -2.88 29.61 -2.83
N ASP A 56 -2.39 28.90 -3.83
CA ASP A 56 -2.38 29.28 -5.23
C ASP A 56 -3.44 28.53 -6.05
N ILE A 57 -3.80 27.31 -5.64
CA ILE A 57 -4.78 26.44 -6.31
C ILE A 57 -5.50 25.56 -5.28
N ASN A 58 -6.79 25.25 -5.52
CA ASN A 58 -7.52 24.30 -4.67
C ASN A 58 -6.92 22.90 -4.73
N ILE A 59 -6.54 22.35 -3.58
CA ILE A 59 -5.91 21.02 -3.49
C ILE A 59 -6.70 20.14 -2.53
N SER A 60 -7.05 18.92 -2.97
CA SER A 60 -7.53 17.85 -2.09
C SER A 60 -6.64 16.62 -2.19
N THR A 61 -6.62 15.80 -1.15
CA THR A 61 -5.71 14.65 -1.02
C THR A 61 -6.47 13.45 -0.50
N ALA A 62 -6.13 12.25 -0.99
CA ALA A 62 -6.58 11.00 -0.40
C ALA A 62 -5.39 10.26 0.21
N ARG A 63 -5.52 9.79 1.46
CA ARG A 63 -4.57 8.92 2.14
C ARG A 63 -5.12 7.50 2.18
N PHE A 64 -4.34 6.55 1.70
CA PHE A 64 -4.70 5.13 1.74
C PHE A 64 -3.97 4.40 2.86
N ALA A 65 -4.61 3.33 3.35
CA ALA A 65 -3.96 2.21 4.00
C ALA A 65 -3.21 1.35 2.95
N ASN A 66 -2.91 0.09 3.24
CA ASN A 66 -2.31 -0.77 2.23
C ASN A 66 -3.38 -1.15 1.19
N VAL A 67 -3.11 -0.88 -0.08
CA VAL A 67 -3.98 -1.30 -1.18
C VAL A 67 -3.62 -2.74 -1.55
N ALA A 68 -4.61 -3.65 -1.48
CA ALA A 68 -4.43 -5.03 -1.86
C ALA A 68 -4.10 -5.14 -3.36
N PHE A 69 -3.22 -6.07 -3.73
CA PHE A 69 -2.80 -6.38 -5.11
C PHE A 69 -2.07 -5.27 -5.88
N SER A 70 -1.64 -4.20 -5.23
CA SER A 70 -0.80 -3.19 -5.89
C SER A 70 0.63 -3.70 -6.14
N ASP A 71 1.32 -3.14 -7.15
CA ASP A 71 2.73 -3.44 -7.40
C ASP A 71 3.60 -3.14 -6.16
N GLY A 72 4.48 -4.08 -5.83
CA GLY A 72 5.27 -4.02 -4.60
C GLY A 72 4.47 -4.34 -3.33
N SER A 73 3.20 -4.77 -3.46
CA SER A 73 2.37 -5.21 -2.34
C SER A 73 2.86 -6.55 -1.77
N LEU A 74 2.32 -6.91 -0.61
CA LEU A 74 2.60 -8.20 0.05
C LEU A 74 2.37 -9.39 -0.90
N LEU A 75 1.29 -9.38 -1.67
CA LEU A 75 0.95 -10.47 -2.60
C LEU A 75 1.90 -10.54 -3.79
N HIS A 76 2.37 -9.41 -4.29
CA HIS A 76 3.43 -9.39 -5.30
C HIS A 76 4.72 -10.04 -4.75
N GLY A 77 5.06 -9.72 -3.49
CA GLY A 77 6.18 -10.36 -2.80
C GLY A 77 6.00 -11.87 -2.65
N PHE A 78 4.79 -12.35 -2.38
CA PHE A 78 4.48 -13.77 -2.30
C PHE A 78 4.64 -14.47 -3.66
N ASN A 79 4.14 -13.86 -4.76
CA ASN A 79 4.36 -14.38 -6.11
C ASN A 79 5.86 -14.56 -6.41
N GLN A 80 6.66 -13.52 -6.17
CA GLN A 80 8.11 -13.61 -6.40
C GLN A 80 8.79 -14.70 -5.57
N ARG A 81 8.34 -14.92 -4.33
CA ARG A 81 8.89 -15.98 -3.48
C ARG A 81 8.54 -17.38 -4.02
N ILE A 82 7.32 -17.59 -4.47
CA ILE A 82 6.91 -18.86 -5.10
C ILE A 82 7.73 -19.10 -6.37
N GLU A 83 7.85 -18.13 -7.26
CA GLU A 83 8.65 -18.24 -8.49
C GLU A 83 10.12 -18.57 -8.22
N LYS A 84 10.69 -17.99 -7.16
CA LYS A 84 12.07 -18.24 -6.73
C LYS A 84 12.24 -19.45 -5.81
N ARG A 85 11.18 -20.25 -5.60
CA ARG A 85 11.15 -21.37 -4.65
C ARG A 85 11.67 -20.98 -3.26
N GLN A 86 11.11 -19.90 -2.71
CA GLN A 86 11.41 -19.39 -1.38
C GLN A 86 10.20 -19.55 -0.47
N PRO A 87 10.39 -19.76 0.85
CA PRO A 87 9.28 -19.80 1.79
C PRO A 87 8.57 -18.45 1.86
N ILE A 88 7.27 -18.47 2.13
CA ILE A 88 6.49 -17.26 2.34
C ILE A 88 6.80 -16.70 3.74
N ALA A 89 7.30 -15.46 3.82
CA ALA A 89 7.50 -14.79 5.10
C ALA A 89 6.22 -14.04 5.49
N ALA A 90 5.48 -14.57 6.45
CA ALA A 90 4.21 -14.03 6.90
C ALA A 90 4.05 -14.13 8.43
N PRO A 91 4.70 -13.24 9.21
CA PRO A 91 4.61 -13.26 10.67
C PRO A 91 3.15 -13.17 11.16
N SER A 92 2.78 -13.99 12.12
CA SER A 92 1.41 -14.08 12.65
C SER A 92 1.03 -12.90 13.56
N ASP A 93 2.01 -12.27 14.16
CA ASP A 93 1.88 -11.11 15.05
C ASP A 93 1.69 -9.78 14.30
N ILE A 94 2.00 -9.76 13.00
CA ILE A 94 1.87 -8.55 12.19
C ILE A 94 0.51 -8.48 11.53
N LYS A 95 -0.28 -7.49 11.94
CA LYS A 95 -1.57 -7.13 11.33
C LYS A 95 -1.47 -5.78 10.63
N ARG A 96 -2.19 -5.61 9.53
CA ARG A 96 -2.28 -4.34 8.78
C ARG A 96 -3.69 -4.12 8.28
N TYR A 97 -4.05 -2.85 8.15
CA TYR A 97 -5.28 -2.46 7.46
C TYR A 97 -5.07 -2.52 5.95
N PHE A 98 -6.02 -3.13 5.25
CA PHE A 98 -6.06 -3.19 3.81
C PHE A 98 -7.35 -2.58 3.27
N VAL A 99 -7.24 -1.97 2.10
CA VAL A 99 -8.36 -1.52 1.28
C VAL A 99 -8.28 -2.19 -0.10
N THR A 100 -9.41 -2.41 -0.71
CA THR A 100 -9.46 -2.93 -2.08
C THR A 100 -9.09 -1.84 -3.10
N SER A 101 -8.77 -2.25 -4.32
CA SER A 101 -8.55 -1.31 -5.42
C SER A 101 -9.80 -0.47 -5.72
N GLN A 102 -10.98 -1.07 -5.58
CA GLN A 102 -12.25 -0.37 -5.75
C GLN A 102 -12.45 0.72 -4.69
N GLU A 103 -12.35 0.38 -3.40
CA GLU A 103 -12.46 1.35 -2.29
C GLU A 103 -11.46 2.49 -2.43
N SER A 104 -10.23 2.19 -2.85
CA SER A 104 -9.22 3.23 -3.07
C SER A 104 -9.59 4.14 -4.26
N GLY A 105 -10.14 3.59 -5.33
CA GLY A 105 -10.64 4.35 -6.49
C GLY A 105 -11.83 5.25 -6.12
N GLU A 106 -12.79 4.73 -5.36
CA GLU A 106 -13.92 5.48 -4.85
C GLU A 106 -13.47 6.64 -3.95
N LEU A 107 -12.52 6.40 -3.05
CA LEU A 107 -11.95 7.45 -2.20
C LEU A 107 -11.27 8.55 -3.01
N CYS A 108 -10.54 8.20 -4.09
CA CYS A 108 -9.97 9.15 -5.02
C CYS A 108 -11.03 10.02 -5.68
N LEU A 109 -12.08 9.40 -6.22
CA LEU A 109 -13.17 10.11 -6.89
C LEU A 109 -13.89 11.03 -5.90
N MET A 110 -14.21 10.56 -4.71
CA MET A 110 -14.84 11.38 -3.67
C MET A 110 -13.97 12.59 -3.30
N SER A 111 -12.68 12.39 -3.09
CA SER A 111 -11.75 13.48 -2.77
C SER A 111 -11.60 14.45 -3.95
N CYS A 112 -11.54 13.94 -5.17
CA CYS A 112 -11.42 14.75 -6.36
C CYS A 112 -12.69 15.61 -6.61
N ILE A 113 -13.88 15.04 -6.44
CA ILE A 113 -15.15 15.72 -6.76
C ILE A 113 -15.60 16.63 -5.60
N PHE A 114 -15.68 16.07 -4.39
CA PHE A 114 -16.30 16.74 -3.23
C PHE A 114 -15.28 17.43 -2.32
N GLY A 115 -14.00 17.08 -2.40
CA GLY A 115 -12.97 17.68 -1.54
C GLY A 115 -12.86 19.17 -1.75
N LYS A 116 -12.84 19.91 -0.66
CA LYS A 116 -12.54 21.35 -0.63
C LYS A 116 -11.02 21.55 -0.54
N ASN A 117 -10.60 22.81 -0.63
CA ASN A 117 -9.18 23.14 -0.49
C ASN A 117 -8.63 22.68 0.87
N ARG A 118 -7.52 21.92 0.83
CA ARG A 118 -6.82 21.30 1.97
C ARG A 118 -7.53 20.13 2.61
N ASP A 119 -8.62 19.62 2.06
CA ASP A 119 -9.24 18.41 2.57
C ASP A 119 -8.35 17.19 2.33
N ILE A 120 -8.28 16.35 3.37
CA ILE A 120 -7.59 15.06 3.33
C ILE A 120 -8.62 13.97 3.60
N PHE A 121 -8.92 13.20 2.57
CA PHE A 121 -9.81 12.05 2.65
C PHE A 121 -9.04 10.80 3.08
N PHE A 122 -9.63 10.00 3.93
CA PHE A 122 -9.07 8.71 4.34
C PHE A 122 -10.21 7.71 4.59
N PRO A 123 -9.98 6.40 4.38
CA PRO A 123 -11.03 5.40 4.58
C PRO A 123 -11.36 5.27 6.06
N LYS A 124 -12.64 5.11 6.38
CA LYS A 124 -13.08 4.72 7.72
C LYS A 124 -12.83 3.23 7.89
N LEU A 125 -11.67 2.86 8.41
CA LEU A 125 -11.26 1.49 8.62
C LEU A 125 -11.94 0.90 9.87
N SER A 126 -12.38 -0.35 9.77
CA SER A 126 -12.85 -1.15 10.91
C SER A 126 -11.94 -2.35 11.12
N GLU A 127 -11.73 -2.77 12.36
CA GLU A 127 -10.92 -3.95 12.69
C GLU A 127 -11.52 -5.22 12.07
N ALA A 128 -12.85 -5.35 12.12
CA ALA A 128 -13.55 -6.53 11.62
C ALA A 128 -13.42 -6.77 10.11
N LEU A 129 -13.35 -5.69 9.31
CA LEU A 129 -13.36 -5.79 7.85
C LEU A 129 -12.00 -5.61 7.21
N HIS A 130 -11.11 -4.85 7.83
CA HIS A 130 -9.90 -4.36 7.16
C HIS A 130 -8.60 -4.77 7.85
N LEU A 131 -8.66 -5.20 9.13
CA LEU A 131 -7.47 -5.59 9.89
C LEU A 131 -7.19 -7.09 9.70
N ILE A 132 -6.17 -7.41 8.91
CA ILE A 132 -5.84 -8.78 8.54
C ILE A 132 -4.39 -9.08 8.93
N SER A 133 -4.12 -10.28 9.45
CA SER A 133 -2.75 -10.73 9.72
C SER A 133 -2.04 -11.15 8.43
N PHE A 134 -0.73 -11.04 8.39
CA PHE A 134 0.04 -11.51 7.23
C PHE A 134 -0.04 -13.03 7.06
N SER A 135 -0.12 -13.77 8.15
CA SER A 135 -0.28 -15.23 8.13
C SER A 135 -1.62 -15.64 7.50
N ASP A 136 -2.74 -14.98 7.85
CA ASP A 136 -4.05 -15.28 7.26
C ASP A 136 -4.07 -15.03 5.75
N ILE A 137 -3.41 -13.93 5.32
CA ILE A 137 -3.27 -13.64 3.89
C ILE A 137 -2.43 -14.70 3.19
N ALA A 138 -1.30 -15.14 3.79
CA ALA A 138 -0.44 -16.16 3.21
C ALA A 138 -1.16 -17.51 3.09
N ILE A 139 -1.89 -17.92 4.12
CA ILE A 139 -2.68 -19.15 4.13
C ILE A 139 -3.71 -19.15 2.99
N LYS A 140 -4.50 -18.08 2.88
CA LYS A 140 -5.49 -17.93 1.82
C LYS A 140 -4.83 -17.92 0.45
N TYR A 141 -3.80 -17.12 0.28
CA TYR A 141 -3.06 -17.00 -0.97
C TYR A 141 -2.49 -18.34 -1.46
N LEU A 142 -1.87 -19.13 -0.57
CA LEU A 142 -1.32 -20.45 -0.91
C LEU A 142 -2.43 -21.43 -1.31
N LYS A 143 -3.57 -21.43 -0.60
CA LYS A 143 -4.73 -22.25 -0.98
C LYS A 143 -5.28 -21.87 -2.36
N ASP A 144 -5.38 -20.59 -2.66
CA ASP A 144 -5.85 -20.09 -3.97
C ASP A 144 -4.85 -20.48 -5.12
N LYS A 145 -3.58 -20.67 -4.79
CA LYS A 145 -2.55 -21.19 -5.71
C LYS A 145 -2.49 -22.72 -5.80
N GLY A 146 -3.35 -23.42 -5.05
CA GLY A 146 -3.41 -24.89 -5.05
C GLY A 146 -2.40 -25.57 -4.12
N TYR A 147 -1.75 -24.81 -3.24
CA TYR A 147 -0.84 -25.39 -2.23
C TYR A 147 -1.51 -25.54 -0.88
N VAL A 148 -1.10 -26.55 -0.13
CA VAL A 148 -1.43 -26.70 1.29
C VAL A 148 -0.41 -25.89 2.10
N PRO A 149 -0.85 -24.85 2.87
CA PRO A 149 0.06 -24.09 3.73
C PRO A 149 0.68 -24.98 4.80
N TYR A 150 1.98 -24.90 5.01
CA TYR A 150 2.70 -25.52 6.10
C TYR A 150 3.28 -24.44 7.00
N LEU A 151 2.73 -24.29 8.20
CA LEU A 151 3.16 -23.26 9.16
C LEU A 151 4.46 -23.70 9.82
N CYS A 152 5.47 -22.84 9.75
CA CYS A 152 6.78 -23.07 10.34
C CYS A 152 6.98 -22.18 11.56
N ASP A 153 7.62 -22.70 12.60
CA ASP A 153 7.92 -21.96 13.82
C ASP A 153 9.12 -21.02 13.65
N SER A 154 9.92 -21.22 12.61
CA SER A 154 11.10 -20.39 12.34
C SER A 154 11.41 -20.27 10.85
N GLU A 155 12.14 -19.20 10.49
CA GLU A 155 12.64 -19.01 9.12
C GLU A 155 13.62 -20.12 8.71
N ASP A 156 14.43 -20.63 9.61
CA ASP A 156 15.39 -21.70 9.35
C ASP A 156 14.70 -23.02 9.02
N GLU A 157 13.62 -23.34 9.71
CA GLU A 157 12.76 -24.48 9.39
C GLU A 157 12.16 -24.33 8.00
N ALA A 158 11.54 -23.18 7.72
CA ALA A 158 10.94 -22.89 6.42
C ALA A 158 11.97 -23.00 5.27
N ARG A 159 13.20 -22.52 5.47
CA ARG A 159 14.30 -22.63 4.50
C ARG A 159 14.77 -24.06 4.25
N LYS A 160 14.67 -24.95 5.23
CA LYS A 160 14.97 -26.38 5.05
C LYS A 160 13.86 -27.09 4.28
N LEU A 161 12.62 -26.85 4.70
CA LEU A 161 11.43 -27.53 4.17
C LEU A 161 11.05 -27.11 2.75
N ILE A 162 11.44 -25.93 2.28
CA ILE A 162 11.16 -25.46 0.91
C ILE A 162 11.78 -26.35 -0.16
N LYS A 163 12.77 -27.15 0.19
CA LYS A 163 13.44 -28.07 -0.76
C LYS A 163 12.61 -29.31 -1.09
N THR A 164 11.67 -29.69 -0.22
CA THR A 164 10.93 -30.96 -0.33
C THR A 164 9.42 -30.79 -0.35
N LEU A 165 8.87 -29.85 0.43
CA LEU A 165 7.42 -29.67 0.57
C LEU A 165 6.69 -29.27 -0.73
N PRO A 166 7.24 -28.43 -1.63
CA PRO A 166 6.56 -28.08 -2.88
C PRO A 166 6.26 -29.26 -3.79
N GLU A 167 7.12 -30.28 -3.80
CA GLU A 167 6.91 -31.52 -4.56
C GLU A 167 5.74 -32.36 -4.02
N GLN A 168 5.34 -32.12 -2.78
CA GLN A 168 4.20 -32.75 -2.11
C GLN A 168 2.94 -31.87 -2.15
N GLY A 169 2.94 -30.79 -2.93
CA GLY A 169 1.82 -29.84 -2.97
C GLY A 169 1.68 -28.97 -1.72
N LYS A 170 2.71 -28.90 -0.86
CA LYS A 170 2.74 -28.09 0.35
C LYS A 170 3.72 -26.94 0.20
N TRP A 171 3.44 -25.81 0.89
CA TRP A 171 4.35 -24.66 0.85
C TRP A 171 4.61 -24.12 2.26
N PRO A 172 5.90 -23.95 2.67
CA PRO A 172 6.24 -23.45 3.99
C PRO A 172 6.00 -21.92 4.07
N CYS A 173 5.41 -21.49 5.18
CA CYS A 173 5.13 -20.08 5.48
C CYS A 173 5.24 -19.80 6.99
#